data_6fd05e3ea337294fb1c0ab150c40c72b
#
_entry.id   6fd05e3ea337294fb1c0ab150c40c72b
#
_cell.length_a   1.000
_cell.length_b   1.000
_cell.length_c   1.000
_cell.angle_alpha   90.00
_cell.angle_beta   90.00
_cell.angle_gamma   90.00
#
_symmetry.space_group_name_H-M   'P 1'
#
loop_
_entity.id
_entity.type
_entity.pdbx_description
1 polymer ?
#
loop_
_entity_poly.entity_id
_entity_poly.type
_entity_poly.pdbx_seq_one_letter_code
_entity_poly.pdbx_strand_id
1 'polypeptide(L)'
;LAAAAFALAAPAASAHVVLPPGGAAAGSTYAAAFKVGHACEGARSTTALTVHLPDGFTLVKAQPRAGWTLTSTRRAVTWTAASPQAALPGTRADSFTLVGRLTRRPGTLWFPTRQTCDVGAADWSAVPAAGGAAPAFPAPHLDVLAPGVAAIDVRDAWARPTVPGQTSSVVYARITAPSGGRLVGASSPVGEVSIHDMRMEGDIMRMRDLDAIELPAGQAVALAPNGLHLMLTGLRQPLAAGAQVPLTLRVVDREGRRGTLAVQVPVAASAPAGDGEHHHG
;
A
#
# COMPACT_ATOMS: atom_id res chain seq x y z
N LEU A 1 -23.18 3.84 -47.42
CA LEU A 1 -23.19 3.73 -45.95
C LEU A 1 -22.01 2.87 -45.52
N ALA A 2 -20.89 3.51 -45.10
CA ALA A 2 -19.73 2.84 -44.57
C ALA A 2 -19.88 2.75 -43.04
N ALA A 3 -19.98 1.55 -42.49
CA ALA A 3 -19.98 1.31 -41.05
C ALA A 3 -18.52 1.37 -40.52
N ALA A 4 -18.21 2.37 -39.71
CA ALA A 4 -16.95 2.46 -38.99
C ALA A 4 -17.03 1.53 -37.78
N ALA A 5 -16.23 0.44 -37.78
CA ALA A 5 -16.06 -0.41 -36.63
C ALA A 5 -15.13 0.29 -35.63
N PHE A 6 -15.65 0.75 -34.51
CA PHE A 6 -14.87 1.18 -33.35
C PHE A 6 -14.29 -0.07 -32.66
N ALA A 7 -12.99 -0.31 -32.83
CA ALA A 7 -12.29 -1.28 -32.01
C ALA A 7 -12.16 -0.70 -30.59
N LEU A 8 -12.90 -1.25 -29.63
CA LEU A 8 -12.70 -1.03 -28.21
C LEU A 8 -11.36 -1.68 -27.83
N ALA A 9 -10.32 -0.87 -27.67
CA ALA A 9 -9.10 -1.32 -27.02
C ALA A 9 -9.44 -1.59 -25.52
N ALA A 10 -9.53 -2.85 -25.15
CA ALA A 10 -9.62 -3.24 -23.74
C ALA A 10 -8.34 -2.73 -23.03
N PRO A 11 -8.44 -2.09 -21.86
CA PRO A 11 -7.26 -1.75 -21.09
C PRO A 11 -6.51 -3.05 -20.77
N ALA A 12 -5.25 -3.15 -21.19
CA ALA A 12 -4.39 -4.26 -20.83
C ALA A 12 -4.28 -4.25 -19.31
N ALA A 13 -4.83 -5.27 -18.64
CA ALA A 13 -4.62 -5.49 -17.21
C ALA A 13 -3.12 -5.70 -17.02
N SER A 14 -2.44 -4.66 -16.52
CA SER A 14 -0.98 -4.67 -16.33
C SER A 14 -0.65 -5.55 -15.13
N ALA A 15 -0.17 -6.76 -15.40
CA ALA A 15 0.36 -7.68 -14.42
C ALA A 15 1.64 -7.13 -13.84
N HIS A 16 1.61 -6.56 -12.66
CA HIS A 16 2.82 -6.14 -11.98
C HIS A 16 3.16 -7.11 -10.85
N VAL A 17 4.45 -7.45 -10.73
CA VAL A 17 4.96 -7.96 -9.45
C VAL A 17 5.24 -6.73 -8.59
N VAL A 18 4.58 -6.62 -7.43
CA VAL A 18 4.66 -5.41 -6.61
C VAL A 18 4.96 -5.74 -5.14
N LEU A 19 5.54 -4.78 -4.43
CA LEU A 19 5.64 -4.78 -2.97
C LEU A 19 4.52 -3.91 -2.38
N PRO A 20 4.12 -4.15 -1.11
CA PRO A 20 3.18 -3.28 -0.42
C PRO A 20 3.70 -1.82 -0.37
N PRO A 21 2.85 -0.83 -0.62
CA PRO A 21 3.22 0.59 -0.53
C PRO A 21 3.49 1.02 0.92
N GLY A 22 4.11 2.20 1.12
CA GLY A 22 4.32 2.81 2.44
C GLY A 22 5.75 2.68 2.97
N GLY A 23 6.63 1.99 2.26
CA GLY A 23 8.05 1.90 2.60
C GLY A 23 8.35 1.14 3.90
N ALA A 24 9.59 1.24 4.37
CA ALA A 24 10.03 0.68 5.65
C ALA A 24 11.17 1.50 6.27
N ALA A 25 11.25 1.53 7.59
CA ALA A 25 12.26 2.33 8.29
C ALA A 25 13.69 1.82 8.04
N ALA A 26 14.63 2.72 7.85
CA ALA A 26 16.05 2.41 7.69
C ALA A 26 16.59 1.54 8.86
N GLY A 27 17.35 0.49 8.54
CA GLY A 27 17.90 -0.44 9.51
C GLY A 27 16.90 -1.42 10.13
N SER A 28 15.63 -1.39 9.72
CA SER A 28 14.61 -2.34 10.22
C SER A 28 14.74 -3.72 9.59
N THR A 29 14.08 -4.70 10.20
CA THR A 29 13.75 -5.96 9.54
C THR A 29 12.44 -5.79 8.79
N TYR A 30 12.41 -6.18 7.52
CA TYR A 30 11.25 -6.02 6.64
C TYR A 30 10.87 -7.34 5.99
N ALA A 31 9.57 -7.62 5.93
CA ALA A 31 9.00 -8.75 5.21
C ALA A 31 8.53 -8.26 3.83
N ALA A 32 9.36 -8.44 2.82
CA ALA A 32 9.08 -8.08 1.43
C ALA A 32 8.16 -9.15 0.81
N ALA A 33 6.86 -8.85 0.72
CA ALA A 33 5.86 -9.73 0.13
C ALA A 33 5.65 -9.34 -1.35
N PHE A 34 6.29 -10.05 -2.26
CA PHE A 34 6.16 -9.85 -3.71
C PHE A 34 4.83 -10.43 -4.18
N LYS A 35 3.84 -9.57 -4.38
CA LYS A 35 2.52 -9.96 -4.89
C LYS A 35 2.59 -10.16 -6.40
N VAL A 36 2.26 -11.36 -6.85
CA VAL A 36 2.06 -11.72 -8.26
C VAL A 36 0.55 -11.70 -8.51
N GLY A 37 0.09 -10.79 -9.36
CA GLY A 37 -1.35 -10.59 -9.62
C GLY A 37 -1.94 -11.61 -10.60
N HIS A 38 -1.17 -11.98 -11.64
CA HIS A 38 -1.59 -12.93 -12.68
C HIS A 38 -0.38 -13.56 -13.40
N ALA A 39 -0.59 -14.52 -14.29
CA ALA A 39 0.45 -15.11 -15.12
C ALA A 39 0.94 -14.15 -16.22
N CYS A 40 2.02 -14.53 -16.91
CA CYS A 40 2.53 -13.81 -18.07
C CYS A 40 1.49 -13.78 -19.20
N GLU A 41 1.67 -12.86 -20.16
CA GLU A 41 0.78 -12.76 -21.32
C GLU A 41 0.67 -14.11 -22.07
N GLY A 42 -0.55 -14.54 -22.34
CA GLY A 42 -0.82 -15.81 -23.00
C GLY A 42 -0.60 -17.07 -22.16
N ALA A 43 -0.11 -16.93 -20.93
CA ALA A 43 0.13 -18.05 -20.02
C ALA A 43 -1.07 -18.31 -19.08
N ARG A 44 -1.17 -19.52 -18.53
CA ARG A 44 -2.20 -19.92 -17.57
C ARG A 44 -1.72 -19.86 -16.13
N SER A 45 -0.41 -20.01 -15.91
CA SER A 45 0.16 -20.10 -14.57
C SER A 45 1.59 -19.58 -14.48
N THR A 46 1.97 -19.10 -13.31
CA THR A 46 3.37 -18.79 -12.95
C THR A 46 4.02 -20.05 -12.39
N THR A 47 5.14 -20.45 -12.97
CA THR A 47 5.88 -21.67 -12.61
C THR A 47 7.14 -21.39 -11.81
N ALA A 48 7.73 -20.18 -11.92
CA ALA A 48 8.83 -19.76 -11.07
C ALA A 48 8.82 -18.24 -10.85
N LEU A 49 9.38 -17.82 -9.71
CA LEU A 49 9.66 -16.42 -9.41
C LEU A 49 11.09 -16.32 -8.89
N THR A 50 11.91 -15.53 -9.58
CA THR A 50 13.28 -15.22 -9.16
C THR A 50 13.36 -13.74 -8.79
N VAL A 51 13.74 -13.45 -7.55
CA VAL A 51 13.92 -12.09 -7.04
C VAL A 51 15.41 -11.84 -6.85
N HIS A 52 15.95 -10.83 -7.52
CA HIS A 52 17.31 -10.36 -7.31
C HIS A 52 17.37 -9.39 -6.14
N LEU A 53 18.33 -9.63 -5.22
CA LEU A 53 18.48 -8.86 -3.99
C LEU A 53 19.37 -7.65 -4.24
N PRO A 54 18.89 -6.41 -4.02
CA PRO A 54 19.71 -5.22 -4.16
C PRO A 54 20.73 -5.09 -3.01
N ASP A 55 21.78 -4.35 -3.27
CA ASP A 55 22.64 -3.85 -2.20
C ASP A 55 21.81 -3.02 -1.22
N GLY A 56 21.92 -3.33 0.06
CA GLY A 56 21.08 -2.69 1.10
C GLY A 56 19.91 -3.54 1.61
N PHE A 57 19.69 -4.73 1.02
CA PHE A 57 18.79 -5.75 1.56
C PHE A 57 19.57 -7.02 1.89
N THR A 58 19.79 -7.27 3.19
CA THR A 58 20.46 -8.49 3.65
C THR A 58 19.43 -9.55 3.98
N LEU A 59 19.39 -10.62 3.18
CA LEU A 59 18.44 -11.73 3.38
C LEU A 59 18.68 -12.40 4.74
N VAL A 60 17.61 -12.53 5.51
CA VAL A 60 17.54 -13.31 6.77
C VAL A 60 16.85 -14.64 6.51
N LYS A 61 15.73 -14.62 5.78
CA LYS A 61 14.91 -15.80 5.50
C LYS A 61 14.07 -15.60 4.24
N ALA A 62 14.00 -16.62 3.40
CA ALA A 62 12.95 -16.74 2.39
C ALA A 62 11.87 -17.68 2.92
N GLN A 63 10.59 -17.29 2.77
CA GLN A 63 9.50 -18.13 3.24
C GLN A 63 9.26 -19.28 2.25
N PRO A 64 9.25 -20.54 2.71
CA PRO A 64 8.89 -21.67 1.87
C PRO A 64 7.42 -21.61 1.49
N ARG A 65 7.08 -22.20 0.37
CA ARG A 65 5.72 -22.29 -0.16
C ARG A 65 5.39 -23.77 -0.42
N ALA A 66 4.23 -24.23 0.02
CA ALA A 66 3.77 -25.61 -0.22
C ALA A 66 3.72 -25.90 -1.73
N GLY A 67 4.30 -27.02 -2.15
CA GLY A 67 4.39 -27.43 -3.55
C GLY A 67 5.42 -26.68 -4.39
N TRP A 68 6.30 -25.89 -3.75
CA TRP A 68 7.38 -25.15 -4.42
C TRP A 68 8.74 -25.46 -3.80
N THR A 69 9.75 -25.62 -4.65
CA THR A 69 11.15 -25.67 -4.19
C THR A 69 11.69 -24.26 -4.05
N LEU A 70 12.52 -24.07 -3.04
CA LEU A 70 13.13 -22.78 -2.73
C LEU A 70 14.64 -22.91 -2.85
N THR A 71 15.27 -22.07 -3.66
CA THR A 71 16.72 -21.93 -3.74
C THR A 71 17.12 -20.50 -3.44
N SER A 72 18.22 -20.30 -2.74
CA SER A 72 18.71 -18.97 -2.40
C SER A 72 20.22 -18.87 -2.53
N THR A 73 20.67 -17.72 -3.02
CA THR A 73 22.07 -17.29 -3.05
C THR A 73 22.18 -15.96 -2.29
N ARG A 74 23.38 -15.41 -2.23
CA ARG A 74 23.56 -14.05 -1.67
C ARG A 74 22.91 -12.95 -2.49
N ARG A 75 22.59 -13.20 -3.78
CA ARG A 75 22.11 -12.19 -4.74
C ARG A 75 20.73 -12.47 -5.30
N ALA A 76 20.17 -13.65 -5.09
CA ALA A 76 18.87 -14.01 -5.62
C ALA A 76 18.19 -15.10 -4.80
N VAL A 77 16.86 -15.08 -4.82
CA VAL A 77 16.00 -16.14 -4.29
C VAL A 77 15.04 -16.56 -5.40
N THR A 78 14.91 -17.87 -5.56
CA THR A 78 14.01 -18.46 -6.57
C THR A 78 13.07 -19.46 -5.91
N TRP A 79 11.80 -19.28 -6.18
CA TRP A 79 10.75 -20.29 -5.94
C TRP A 79 10.40 -20.93 -7.28
N THR A 80 10.36 -22.24 -7.33
CA THR A 80 9.99 -23.03 -8.52
C THR A 80 8.91 -24.01 -8.15
N ALA A 81 7.79 -24.02 -8.89
CA ALA A 81 6.72 -24.99 -8.68
C ALA A 81 7.24 -26.41 -8.89
N ALA A 82 6.98 -27.31 -7.95
CA ALA A 82 7.46 -28.69 -8.00
C ALA A 82 6.71 -29.54 -9.06
N SER A 83 5.55 -29.06 -9.50
CA SER A 83 4.74 -29.69 -10.57
C SER A 83 3.84 -28.64 -11.23
N PRO A 84 3.28 -28.93 -12.41
CA PRO A 84 2.30 -28.03 -13.04
C PRO A 84 1.07 -27.74 -12.16
N GLN A 85 0.65 -28.69 -11.32
CA GLN A 85 -0.48 -28.51 -10.42
C GLN A 85 -0.16 -27.60 -9.22
N ALA A 86 1.10 -27.49 -8.85
CA ALA A 86 1.55 -26.56 -7.79
C ALA A 86 1.79 -25.14 -8.31
N ALA A 87 1.82 -24.94 -9.63
CA ALA A 87 2.01 -23.61 -10.22
C ALA A 87 0.90 -22.64 -9.78
N LEU A 88 1.22 -21.35 -9.68
CA LEU A 88 0.26 -20.33 -9.30
C LEU A 88 -0.66 -20.02 -10.49
N PRO A 89 -1.96 -20.32 -10.43
CA PRO A 89 -2.89 -20.00 -11.50
C PRO A 89 -2.96 -18.50 -11.77
N GLY A 90 -3.04 -18.11 -13.04
CA GLY A 90 -3.11 -16.68 -13.43
C GLY A 90 -4.39 -15.97 -12.98
N THR A 91 -5.40 -16.71 -12.55
CA THR A 91 -6.65 -16.18 -11.99
C THR A 91 -6.59 -15.90 -10.48
N ARG A 92 -5.47 -16.21 -9.82
CA ARG A 92 -5.30 -16.02 -8.38
C ARG A 92 -4.04 -15.22 -8.08
N ALA A 93 -4.21 -14.09 -7.41
CA ALA A 93 -3.09 -13.36 -6.85
C ALA A 93 -2.53 -14.06 -5.61
N ASP A 94 -1.21 -14.06 -5.44
CA ASP A 94 -0.56 -14.58 -4.24
C ASP A 94 0.81 -13.90 -4.02
N SER A 95 1.40 -14.09 -2.82
CA SER A 95 2.64 -13.41 -2.45
C SER A 95 3.76 -14.39 -2.15
N PHE A 96 4.98 -13.98 -2.52
CA PHE A 96 6.25 -14.65 -2.22
C PHE A 96 7.05 -13.76 -1.28
N THR A 97 7.40 -14.24 -0.09
CA THR A 97 7.91 -13.37 0.96
C THR A 97 9.37 -13.63 1.28
N LEU A 98 10.15 -12.55 1.28
CA LEU A 98 11.51 -12.48 1.81
C LEU A 98 11.52 -11.68 3.10
N VAL A 99 12.21 -12.16 4.12
CA VAL A 99 12.52 -11.39 5.31
C VAL A 99 13.97 -11.00 5.26
N GLY A 100 14.26 -9.71 5.37
CA GLY A 100 15.62 -9.18 5.32
C GLY A 100 15.80 -7.96 6.20
N ARG A 101 17.07 -7.66 6.48
CA ARG A 101 17.46 -6.43 7.16
C ARG A 101 17.77 -5.36 6.13
N LEU A 102 17.20 -4.19 6.32
CA LEU A 102 17.40 -3.03 5.46
C LEU A 102 18.69 -2.28 5.82
N THR A 103 19.26 -1.62 4.81
CA THR A 103 20.33 -0.63 5.01
C THR A 103 19.89 0.48 5.97
N ARG A 104 20.86 1.13 6.61
CA ARG A 104 20.60 2.33 7.44
C ARG A 104 20.52 3.61 6.62
N ARG A 105 20.83 3.56 5.33
CA ARG A 105 20.76 4.72 4.42
C ARG A 105 19.37 4.78 3.79
N PRO A 106 18.65 5.90 3.91
CA PRO A 106 17.40 6.10 3.18
C PRO A 106 17.62 6.07 1.65
N GLY A 107 16.60 5.66 0.93
CA GLY A 107 16.63 5.57 -0.53
C GLY A 107 15.75 4.44 -1.04
N THR A 108 15.61 4.34 -2.34
CA THR A 108 14.78 3.30 -2.96
C THR A 108 15.61 2.07 -3.30
N LEU A 109 15.17 0.90 -2.84
CA LEU A 109 15.73 -0.41 -3.21
C LEU A 109 14.87 -1.02 -4.32
N TRP A 110 15.49 -1.32 -5.45
CA TRP A 110 14.85 -1.97 -6.59
C TRP A 110 15.17 -3.46 -6.58
N PHE A 111 14.14 -4.30 -6.76
CA PHE A 111 14.27 -5.77 -6.76
C PHE A 111 13.96 -6.31 -8.16
N PRO A 112 14.94 -6.35 -9.09
CA PRO A 112 14.70 -6.96 -10.39
C PRO A 112 14.15 -8.36 -10.22
N THR A 113 13.01 -8.63 -10.83
CA THR A 113 12.28 -9.89 -10.60
C THR A 113 11.93 -10.51 -11.95
N ARG A 114 12.26 -11.81 -12.11
CA ARG A 114 11.85 -12.60 -13.27
C ARG A 114 10.70 -13.52 -12.88
N GLN A 115 9.58 -13.36 -13.54
CA GLN A 115 8.43 -14.23 -13.47
C GLN A 115 8.48 -15.20 -14.64
N THR A 116 8.58 -16.50 -14.38
CA THR A 116 8.52 -17.55 -15.39
C THR A 116 7.14 -18.19 -15.36
N CYS A 117 6.55 -18.41 -16.50
CA CYS A 117 5.23 -18.99 -16.65
C CYS A 117 5.28 -20.33 -17.38
N ASP A 118 4.13 -21.03 -17.48
CA ASP A 118 4.00 -22.23 -18.31
C ASP A 118 4.25 -21.92 -19.80
N VAL A 119 3.99 -20.67 -20.21
CA VAL A 119 4.37 -20.14 -21.53
C VAL A 119 5.06 -18.79 -21.32
N GLY A 120 6.31 -18.65 -21.73
CA GLY A 120 7.07 -17.41 -21.68
C GLY A 120 7.56 -16.99 -20.30
N ALA A 121 7.98 -15.76 -20.20
CA ALA A 121 8.43 -15.11 -18.96
C ALA A 121 8.26 -13.60 -19.06
N ALA A 122 8.18 -12.91 -17.90
CA ALA A 122 8.20 -11.46 -17.79
C ALA A 122 9.37 -11.03 -16.90
N ASP A 123 10.13 -10.04 -17.37
CA ASP A 123 11.27 -9.47 -16.63
C ASP A 123 10.88 -8.10 -16.06
N TRP A 124 10.50 -8.08 -14.79
CA TRP A 124 10.20 -6.88 -13.98
C TRP A 124 11.51 -6.29 -13.49
N SER A 125 12.25 -5.61 -14.37
CA SER A 125 13.63 -5.17 -14.06
C SER A 125 13.91 -3.71 -14.41
N ALA A 126 12.97 -3.04 -15.07
CA ALA A 126 13.16 -1.66 -15.47
C ALA A 126 13.08 -0.72 -14.27
N VAL A 127 14.10 0.13 -14.09
CA VAL A 127 14.13 1.21 -13.10
C VAL A 127 13.67 2.48 -13.79
N PRO A 128 12.61 3.17 -13.31
CA PRO A 128 12.16 4.41 -13.90
C PRO A 128 13.26 5.49 -13.85
N ALA A 129 13.45 6.21 -14.96
CA ALA A 129 14.29 7.40 -14.94
C ALA A 129 13.58 8.54 -14.18
N ALA A 130 14.35 9.38 -13.49
CA ALA A 130 13.78 10.52 -12.78
C ALA A 130 13.01 11.42 -13.77
N GLY A 131 11.70 11.66 -13.50
CA GLY A 131 10.82 12.45 -14.36
C GLY A 131 10.43 11.80 -15.70
N GLY A 132 10.81 10.53 -15.94
CA GLY A 132 10.45 9.77 -17.14
C GLY A 132 9.08 9.10 -17.04
N ALA A 133 8.58 8.60 -18.18
CA ALA A 133 7.37 7.79 -18.22
C ALA A 133 7.59 6.47 -17.45
N ALA A 134 6.51 5.94 -16.85
CA ALA A 134 6.56 4.64 -16.19
C ALA A 134 6.91 3.54 -17.22
N PRO A 135 7.93 2.69 -16.96
CA PRO A 135 8.27 1.59 -17.85
C PRO A 135 7.16 0.53 -17.85
N ALA A 136 7.06 -0.24 -18.92
CA ALA A 136 6.05 -1.30 -19.06
C ALA A 136 6.24 -2.43 -18.03
N PHE A 137 7.50 -2.74 -17.64
CA PHE A 137 7.87 -3.80 -16.70
C PHE A 137 8.76 -3.24 -15.57
N PRO A 138 8.20 -2.41 -14.66
CA PRO A 138 8.99 -1.80 -13.60
C PRO A 138 9.44 -2.86 -12.58
N ALA A 139 10.65 -2.71 -12.07
CA ALA A 139 11.11 -3.52 -10.95
C ALA A 139 10.27 -3.21 -9.70
N PRO A 140 9.87 -4.22 -8.90
CA PRO A 140 9.35 -3.98 -7.57
C PRO A 140 10.32 -3.13 -6.75
N HIS A 141 9.81 -2.17 -6.00
CA HIS A 141 10.68 -1.29 -5.21
C HIS A 141 10.18 -1.15 -3.77
N LEU A 142 11.10 -0.79 -2.91
CA LEU A 142 10.86 -0.48 -1.50
C LEU A 142 11.57 0.82 -1.15
N ASP A 143 10.83 1.77 -0.62
CA ASP A 143 11.41 2.98 -0.07
C ASP A 143 11.90 2.74 1.36
N VAL A 144 13.22 2.87 1.55
CA VAL A 144 13.86 2.88 2.86
C VAL A 144 13.75 4.30 3.41
N LEU A 145 12.93 4.48 4.42
CA LEU A 145 12.55 5.77 4.96
C LEU A 145 13.56 6.27 5.98
N ALA A 146 13.74 7.60 6.01
CA ALA A 146 14.56 8.25 7.02
C ALA A 146 14.00 8.02 8.45
N PRO A 147 14.86 8.10 9.49
CA PRO A 147 14.40 8.04 10.87
C PRO A 147 13.32 9.10 11.14
N GLY A 148 12.27 8.73 11.86
CA GLY A 148 11.16 9.62 12.19
C GLY A 148 10.07 9.73 11.12
N VAL A 149 10.25 9.17 9.94
CA VAL A 149 9.19 9.02 8.91
C VAL A 149 8.38 7.76 9.18
N ALA A 150 7.05 7.88 9.21
CA ALA A 150 6.17 6.74 9.40
C ALA A 150 6.07 5.88 8.12
N ALA A 151 6.27 4.58 8.27
CA ALA A 151 6.13 3.60 7.20
C ALA A 151 4.67 3.20 7.03
N ILE A 152 3.87 4.11 6.47
CA ILE A 152 2.45 3.90 6.16
C ILE A 152 2.13 4.45 4.77
N ASP A 153 1.13 3.86 4.13
CA ASP A 153 0.48 4.40 2.93
C ASP A 153 -0.89 4.95 3.32
N VAL A 154 -1.23 6.13 2.79
CA VAL A 154 -2.51 6.81 3.04
C VAL A 154 -3.17 7.08 1.71
N ARG A 155 -4.34 6.52 1.50
CA ARG A 155 -5.14 6.66 0.27
C ARG A 155 -6.54 7.15 0.57
N ASP A 156 -7.21 7.65 -0.45
CA ASP A 156 -8.61 8.06 -0.41
C ASP A 156 -8.91 9.02 0.75
N ALA A 157 -7.90 9.82 1.14
CA ALA A 157 -8.05 10.78 2.24
C ALA A 157 -8.97 11.93 1.81
N TRP A 158 -9.93 12.30 2.66
CA TRP A 158 -10.77 13.46 2.45
C TRP A 158 -11.35 13.98 3.77
N ALA A 159 -11.64 15.29 3.81
CA ALA A 159 -12.29 15.95 4.92
C ALA A 159 -13.66 16.48 4.50
N ARG A 160 -14.66 16.44 5.38
CA ARG A 160 -15.98 16.99 5.07
C ARG A 160 -15.91 18.53 5.05
N PRO A 161 -16.57 19.20 4.09
CA PRO A 161 -16.73 20.65 4.13
C PRO A 161 -17.61 21.06 5.32
N THR A 162 -17.43 22.28 5.78
CA THR A 162 -18.21 22.85 6.87
C THR A 162 -19.02 24.06 6.38
N VAL A 163 -20.17 24.30 7.04
CA VAL A 163 -20.95 25.51 6.85
C VAL A 163 -20.47 26.65 7.78
N PRO A 164 -20.79 27.91 7.49
CA PRO A 164 -20.47 29.01 8.39
C PRO A 164 -20.98 28.78 9.81
N GLY A 165 -20.10 29.01 10.81
CA GLY A 165 -20.39 28.77 12.22
C GLY A 165 -20.12 27.33 12.71
N GLN A 166 -19.90 26.37 11.83
CA GLN A 166 -19.50 25.03 12.21
C GLN A 166 -17.98 24.98 12.53
N THR A 167 -17.65 24.58 13.75
CA THR A 167 -16.27 24.55 14.28
C THR A 167 -15.66 23.14 14.30
N SER A 168 -16.34 22.16 13.71
CA SER A 168 -15.85 20.77 13.68
C SER A 168 -16.05 20.14 12.30
N SER A 169 -15.19 19.20 11.95
CA SER A 169 -15.25 18.37 10.76
C SER A 169 -14.68 17.00 11.02
N VAL A 170 -14.72 16.12 10.03
CA VAL A 170 -14.18 14.76 10.10
C VAL A 170 -13.27 14.51 8.91
N VAL A 171 -12.23 13.68 9.16
CA VAL A 171 -11.31 13.19 8.13
C VAL A 171 -11.45 11.68 8.04
N TYR A 172 -11.56 11.22 6.81
CA TYR A 172 -11.58 9.82 6.44
C TYR A 172 -10.37 9.48 5.57
N ALA A 173 -9.93 8.23 5.58
CA ALA A 173 -8.81 7.74 4.78
C ALA A 173 -8.74 6.21 4.79
N ARG A 174 -7.94 5.64 3.91
CA ARG A 174 -7.43 4.27 4.02
C ARG A 174 -5.97 4.32 4.45
N ILE A 175 -5.60 3.59 5.50
CA ILE A 175 -4.23 3.55 6.01
C ILE A 175 -3.73 2.13 5.98
N THR A 176 -2.59 1.91 5.34
CA THR A 176 -1.91 0.61 5.29
C THR A 176 -0.51 0.75 5.87
N ALA A 177 -0.19 -0.05 6.89
CA ALA A 177 1.17 -0.18 7.42
C ALA A 177 1.77 -1.50 6.93
N PRO A 178 2.79 -1.50 6.03
CA PRO A 178 3.36 -2.74 5.47
C PRO A 178 3.86 -3.71 6.54
N SER A 179 4.49 -3.20 7.57
CA SER A 179 5.01 -3.98 8.70
C SER A 179 4.07 -4.00 9.92
N GLY A 180 2.93 -3.32 9.84
CA GLY A 180 2.01 -3.13 10.97
C GLY A 180 2.48 -2.05 11.95
N GLY A 181 1.63 -1.76 12.94
CA GLY A 181 1.86 -0.73 13.94
C GLY A 181 0.57 -0.18 14.50
N ARG A 182 0.59 1.06 14.99
CA ARG A 182 -0.57 1.77 15.52
C ARG A 182 -0.54 3.23 15.11
N LEU A 183 -1.66 3.77 14.65
CA LEU A 183 -1.88 5.21 14.56
C LEU A 183 -2.22 5.72 15.98
N VAL A 184 -1.35 6.52 16.56
CA VAL A 184 -1.46 6.99 17.95
C VAL A 184 -1.88 8.46 18.05
N GLY A 185 -2.28 9.06 16.93
CA GLY A 185 -2.81 10.41 16.88
C GLY A 185 -2.50 11.12 15.58
N ALA A 186 -3.02 12.32 15.49
CA ALA A 186 -2.74 13.24 14.40
C ALA A 186 -2.68 14.67 14.92
N SER A 187 -2.25 15.61 14.08
CA SER A 187 -2.29 17.05 14.36
C SER A 187 -2.52 17.84 13.09
N SER A 188 -3.13 19.01 13.20
CA SER A 188 -3.37 19.93 12.10
C SER A 188 -3.24 21.37 12.57
N PRO A 189 -2.72 22.30 11.74
CA PRO A 189 -2.71 23.73 12.06
C PRO A 189 -4.10 24.36 12.03
N VAL A 190 -5.12 23.69 11.44
CA VAL A 190 -6.48 24.26 11.31
C VAL A 190 -7.38 23.98 12.51
N GLY A 191 -7.00 23.03 13.40
CA GLY A 191 -7.77 22.68 14.59
C GLY A 191 -7.14 21.53 15.37
N GLU A 192 -7.77 21.12 16.47
CA GLU A 192 -7.38 19.94 17.24
C GLU A 192 -7.84 18.67 16.53
N VAL A 193 -7.07 17.57 16.67
CA VAL A 193 -7.38 16.28 16.05
C VAL A 193 -7.43 15.20 17.11
N SER A 194 -8.52 14.46 17.15
CA SER A 194 -8.72 13.26 17.98
C SER A 194 -9.12 12.05 17.13
N ILE A 195 -8.88 10.86 17.66
CA ILE A 195 -9.25 9.59 17.02
C ILE A 195 -10.56 9.12 17.63
N HIS A 196 -11.55 8.84 16.79
CA HIS A 196 -12.86 8.40 17.23
C HIS A 196 -13.30 7.12 16.51
N ASP A 197 -14.22 6.40 17.19
CA ASP A 197 -14.93 5.25 16.63
C ASP A 197 -16.43 5.43 16.88
N MET A 198 -17.22 5.18 15.84
CA MET A 198 -18.67 5.16 15.92
C MET A 198 -19.13 3.71 16.06
N ARG A 199 -19.90 3.41 17.09
CA ARG A 199 -20.46 2.06 17.31
C ARG A 199 -21.94 2.12 17.65
N MET A 200 -22.67 1.11 17.20
CA MET A 200 -24.02 0.85 17.68
C MET A 200 -23.96 0.23 19.08
N GLU A 201 -24.61 0.87 20.04
CA GLU A 201 -24.89 0.32 21.37
C GLU A 201 -26.41 0.21 21.53
N GLY A 202 -26.95 -0.97 21.26
CA GLY A 202 -28.38 -1.14 21.03
C GLY A 202 -28.80 -0.41 19.74
N ASP A 203 -29.83 0.45 19.86
CA ASP A 203 -30.35 1.26 18.72
C ASP A 203 -29.72 2.66 18.66
N ILE A 204 -28.69 2.95 19.47
CA ILE A 204 -28.07 4.27 19.53
C ILE A 204 -26.66 4.23 18.98
N MET A 205 -26.36 5.12 18.04
CA MET A 205 -24.97 5.37 17.60
C MET A 205 -24.23 6.18 18.64
N ARG A 206 -23.12 5.62 19.17
CA ARG A 206 -22.24 6.32 20.11
C ARG A 206 -20.85 6.52 19.52
N MET A 207 -20.33 7.72 19.74
CA MET A 207 -18.95 8.08 19.42
C MET A 207 -18.09 7.89 20.65
N ARG A 208 -16.92 7.26 20.48
CA ARG A 208 -15.93 7.03 21.53
C ARG A 208 -14.57 7.55 21.08
N ASP A 209 -13.87 8.20 22.01
CA ASP A 209 -12.46 8.52 21.83
C ASP A 209 -11.60 7.25 21.90
N LEU A 210 -10.59 7.20 21.06
CA LEU A 210 -9.60 6.15 21.06
C LEU A 210 -8.20 6.71 21.22
N ASP A 211 -7.38 6.02 22.03
CA ASP A 211 -5.96 6.35 22.17
C ASP A 211 -5.13 5.97 20.93
N ALA A 212 -5.59 4.95 20.20
CA ALA A 212 -4.90 4.47 19.00
C ALA A 212 -5.82 3.61 18.11
N ILE A 213 -5.42 3.49 16.83
CA ILE A 213 -5.97 2.53 15.87
C ILE A 213 -4.90 1.51 15.55
N GLU A 214 -5.21 0.22 15.73
CA GLU A 214 -4.33 -0.88 15.29
C GLU A 214 -4.25 -0.91 13.76
N LEU A 215 -3.02 -1.03 13.25
CA LEU A 215 -2.72 -1.17 11.83
C LEU A 215 -2.09 -2.56 11.59
N PRO A 216 -2.89 -3.58 11.25
CA PRO A 216 -2.36 -4.91 10.95
C PRO A 216 -1.42 -4.86 9.75
N ALA A 217 -0.35 -5.69 9.78
CA ALA A 217 0.66 -5.68 8.72
C ALA A 217 0.06 -5.98 7.34
N GLY A 218 0.28 -5.08 6.39
CA GLY A 218 -0.15 -5.21 5.01
C GLY A 218 -1.66 -5.14 4.78
N GLN A 219 -2.47 -4.87 5.81
CA GLN A 219 -3.91 -4.73 5.70
C GLN A 219 -4.31 -3.26 5.73
N ALA A 220 -5.22 -2.87 4.85
CA ALA A 220 -5.78 -1.53 4.84
C ALA A 220 -6.82 -1.40 5.95
N VAL A 221 -6.65 -0.39 6.81
CA VAL A 221 -7.64 0.03 7.80
C VAL A 221 -8.39 1.23 7.26
N ALA A 222 -9.72 1.11 7.16
CA ALA A 222 -10.57 2.18 6.67
C ALA A 222 -11.02 3.09 7.82
N LEU A 223 -10.74 4.38 7.70
CA LEU A 223 -11.40 5.44 8.44
C LEU A 223 -12.57 5.90 7.55
N ALA A 224 -13.80 5.63 7.96
CA ALA A 224 -14.99 5.78 7.14
C ALA A 224 -16.19 6.30 7.94
N PRO A 225 -17.21 6.86 7.30
CA PRO A 225 -18.46 7.22 7.96
C PRO A 225 -19.03 6.05 8.78
N ASN A 226 -19.58 6.35 9.95
CA ASN A 226 -20.14 5.38 10.90
C ASN A 226 -19.14 4.34 11.47
N GLY A 227 -17.85 4.62 11.42
CA GLY A 227 -16.79 3.81 11.97
C GLY A 227 -15.64 4.67 12.50
N LEU A 228 -14.42 4.16 12.34
CA LEU A 228 -13.20 4.88 12.69
C LEU A 228 -13.08 6.17 11.88
N HIS A 229 -12.67 7.26 12.52
CA HIS A 229 -12.42 8.54 11.86
C HIS A 229 -11.51 9.45 12.70
N LEU A 230 -10.97 10.49 12.07
CA LEU A 230 -10.30 11.57 12.78
C LEU A 230 -11.26 12.75 12.88
N MET A 231 -11.51 13.22 14.10
CA MET A 231 -12.33 14.38 14.37
C MET A 231 -11.45 15.63 14.42
N LEU A 232 -11.82 16.64 13.64
CA LEU A 232 -11.26 18.00 13.71
C LEU A 232 -12.19 18.86 14.55
N THR A 233 -11.65 19.53 15.56
CA THR A 233 -12.41 20.44 16.42
C THR A 233 -11.69 21.78 16.57
N GLY A 234 -12.39 22.82 17.01
CA GLY A 234 -11.82 24.15 17.19
C GLY A 234 -11.38 24.81 15.88
N LEU A 235 -12.06 24.51 14.76
CA LEU A 235 -11.79 25.13 13.49
C LEU A 235 -11.98 26.63 13.57
N ARG A 236 -10.94 27.39 13.18
CA ARG A 236 -10.97 28.87 13.20
C ARG A 236 -11.64 29.45 11.96
N GLN A 237 -11.71 28.69 10.90
CA GLN A 237 -12.35 29.07 9.63
C GLN A 237 -13.10 27.87 9.04
N PRO A 238 -14.16 28.09 8.28
CA PRO A 238 -14.86 27.02 7.58
C PRO A 238 -13.95 26.30 6.60
N LEU A 239 -14.10 25.00 6.49
CA LEU A 239 -13.43 24.18 5.48
C LEU A 239 -14.26 24.22 4.19
N ALA A 240 -13.84 25.02 3.23
CA ALA A 240 -14.50 25.11 1.92
C ALA A 240 -14.19 23.89 1.06
N ALA A 241 -15.17 23.40 0.29
CA ALA A 241 -14.94 22.35 -0.70
C ALA A 241 -13.84 22.75 -1.69
N GLY A 242 -12.93 21.85 -2.02
CA GLY A 242 -11.74 22.09 -2.84
C GLY A 242 -10.52 22.62 -2.08
N ALA A 243 -10.66 23.03 -0.82
CA ALA A 243 -9.52 23.37 0.04
C ALA A 243 -8.71 22.14 0.42
N GLN A 244 -7.51 22.36 0.95
CA GLN A 244 -6.63 21.31 1.49
C GLN A 244 -6.44 21.49 3.00
N VAL A 245 -6.54 20.40 3.74
CA VAL A 245 -6.26 20.36 5.18
C VAL A 245 -4.90 19.69 5.39
N PRO A 246 -3.88 20.43 5.86
CA PRO A 246 -2.61 19.82 6.26
C PRO A 246 -2.84 18.94 7.49
N LEU A 247 -2.44 17.67 7.42
CA LEU A 247 -2.58 16.72 8.50
C LEU A 247 -1.24 16.01 8.72
N THR A 248 -0.80 15.89 9.97
CA THR A 248 0.37 15.09 10.34
C THR A 248 -0.08 13.91 11.19
N LEU A 249 0.04 12.71 10.63
CA LEU A 249 -0.24 11.45 11.30
C LEU A 249 0.94 11.03 12.18
N ARG A 250 0.69 10.51 13.37
CA ARG A 250 1.70 9.96 14.29
C ARG A 250 1.50 8.48 14.46
N VAL A 251 2.53 7.70 14.16
CA VAL A 251 2.49 6.23 14.13
C VAL A 251 3.58 5.68 15.04
N VAL A 252 3.29 4.55 15.67
CA VAL A 252 4.27 3.71 16.36
C VAL A 252 4.29 2.36 15.67
N ASP A 253 5.46 1.93 15.19
CA ASP A 253 5.62 0.61 14.56
C ASP A 253 5.65 -0.52 15.61
N ARG A 254 5.75 -1.77 15.13
CA ARG A 254 5.79 -2.95 16.01
C ARG A 254 7.02 -3.03 16.91
N GLU A 255 8.10 -2.38 16.51
CA GLU A 255 9.33 -2.26 17.30
C GLU A 255 9.32 -1.06 18.27
N GLY A 256 8.21 -0.35 18.37
CA GLY A 256 8.05 0.80 19.25
C GLY A 256 8.66 2.11 18.73
N ARG A 257 9.12 2.15 17.47
CA ARG A 257 9.68 3.36 16.87
C ARG A 257 8.56 4.30 16.47
N ARG A 258 8.74 5.57 16.78
CA ARG A 258 7.79 6.63 16.43
C ARG A 258 8.16 7.23 15.09
N GLY A 259 7.13 7.48 14.27
CA GLY A 259 7.27 8.17 13.00
C GLY A 259 6.06 9.05 12.72
N THR A 260 6.25 10.01 11.82
CA THR A 260 5.20 10.91 11.37
C THR A 260 5.10 10.89 9.84
N LEU A 261 3.90 11.13 9.33
CA LEU A 261 3.65 11.35 7.91
C LEU A 261 2.76 12.59 7.75
N ALA A 262 3.26 13.59 7.02
CA ALA A 262 2.47 14.75 6.62
C ALA A 262 1.71 14.44 5.32
N VAL A 263 0.42 14.74 5.31
CA VAL A 263 -0.46 14.55 4.14
C VAL A 263 -1.30 15.81 3.93
N GLN A 264 -1.66 16.09 2.68
CA GLN A 264 -2.62 17.12 2.32
C GLN A 264 -3.96 16.42 2.03
N VAL A 265 -4.97 16.75 2.81
CA VAL A 265 -6.28 16.10 2.75
C VAL A 265 -7.25 17.03 2.02
N PRO A 266 -7.76 16.66 0.84
CA PRO A 266 -8.73 17.47 0.14
C PRO A 266 -10.06 17.56 0.90
N VAL A 267 -10.68 18.72 0.88
CA VAL A 267 -12.02 18.95 1.41
C VAL A 267 -13.05 18.63 0.31
N ALA A 268 -13.86 17.60 0.54
CA ALA A 268 -14.84 17.12 -0.43
C ALA A 268 -16.14 16.63 0.25
N ALA A 269 -17.25 16.67 -0.47
CA ALA A 269 -18.54 16.21 0.03
C ALA A 269 -18.65 14.66 0.10
N SER A 270 -17.81 13.95 -0.66
CA SER A 270 -17.72 12.49 -0.71
C SER A 270 -16.26 12.06 -0.88
N ALA A 271 -16.00 10.78 -0.66
CA ALA A 271 -14.70 10.21 -0.97
C ALA A 271 -14.29 10.56 -2.41
N PRO A 272 -13.00 10.89 -2.65
CA PRO A 272 -12.48 10.96 -4.01
C PRO A 272 -12.81 9.66 -4.74
N ALA A 273 -13.14 9.75 -6.05
CA ALA A 273 -13.21 8.54 -6.87
C ALA A 273 -11.82 7.89 -6.81
N GLY A 274 -11.70 6.84 -6.02
CA GLY A 274 -10.45 6.07 -5.94
C GLY A 274 -10.09 5.59 -7.35
N ASP A 275 -8.81 5.50 -7.66
CA ASP A 275 -8.34 4.75 -8.84
C ASP A 275 -8.79 3.29 -8.62
N GLY A 276 -10.04 3.01 -9.07
CA GLY A 276 -10.75 1.80 -8.73
C GLY A 276 -10.02 0.57 -9.23
N GLU A 277 -9.61 -0.28 -8.32
CA GLU A 277 -9.63 -1.71 -8.59
C GLU A 277 -11.11 -2.09 -8.81
N HIS A 278 -11.54 -2.07 -10.06
CA HIS A 278 -12.82 -2.63 -10.45
C HIS A 278 -12.80 -4.13 -10.15
N HIS A 279 -13.28 -4.51 -8.99
CA HIS A 279 -13.80 -5.85 -8.77
C HIS A 279 -15.09 -5.97 -9.59
N HIS A 280 -14.99 -6.54 -10.77
CA HIS A 280 -16.14 -7.15 -11.41
C HIS A 280 -16.38 -8.50 -10.74
N GLY A 281 -17.55 -8.63 -10.09
CA GLY A 281 -18.11 -9.87 -9.57
C GLY A 281 -18.40 -10.91 -10.66
#